data_37e90c84742b2042370cd5c23ae018fe
#
_entry.id   37e90c84742b2042370cd5c23ae018fe
#
_cell.length_a   1.000
_cell.length_b   1.000
_cell.length_c   1.000
_cell.angle_alpha   90.00
_cell.angle_beta   90.00
_cell.angle_gamma   90.00
#
_symmetry.space_group_name_H-M   'P 1'
#
loop_
_entity.id
_entity.type
_entity.pdbx_description
1 polymer ?
#
loop_
_entity_poly.entity_id
_entity_poly.type
_entity_poly.pdbx_seq_one_letter_code
_entity_poly.pdbx_strand_id
1 'polypeptide(L)'
;MKITLGVAVAALAIGGLHYYKNADSKVQNIEETEEVAKVNPVGPSFNADSAYAFTKAQCDFGPRDMNSRGHDLCGEWIVSKFKEYGCKVTTQTATLAGYDGTKLRSRNIMASINPEATTRILLCAHWDSRPWADNDPDSANWRKPILAANDAASGVAVMLELARIIRKSKDEKAFNKQLGIDFVCFDAEDWGTPQWADVADNADSWALGAQYWSKNLPQRYEARYGILLDMVGGVGAKFYREGMSMQYAPEIVKKVWRAAREVGFGSYFPKEDGGVITDDHVPVNQFAKIPTIDIIPYYADCQQSSFGPTWHTLADNMENIDKNTLKAVGQTLVQVIYKEK
;
A
#
# COMPACT_ATOMS: atom_id res chain seq x y z
N MET A 1 -28.23 6.37 -59.53
CA MET A 1 -29.14 7.29 -58.81
C MET A 1 -28.66 7.29 -57.34
N LYS A 2 -27.94 8.32 -56.94
CA LYS A 2 -27.40 8.53 -55.59
C LYS A 2 -28.53 9.12 -54.73
N ILE A 3 -28.81 8.56 -53.59
CA ILE A 3 -29.55 9.22 -52.52
C ILE A 3 -28.75 9.08 -51.22
N THR A 4 -28.35 10.20 -50.77
CA THR A 4 -27.74 10.62 -49.53
C THR A 4 -28.54 10.18 -48.30
N LEU A 5 -27.87 9.62 -47.30
CA LEU A 5 -28.37 9.56 -45.92
C LEU A 5 -27.39 10.32 -45.03
N GLY A 6 -27.66 11.59 -44.84
CA GLY A 6 -27.08 12.41 -43.82
C GLY A 6 -28.17 12.85 -42.85
N VAL A 7 -27.76 13.14 -41.61
CA VAL A 7 -28.57 13.76 -40.55
C VAL A 7 -29.31 12.77 -39.64
N ALA A 8 -28.62 12.35 -38.56
CA ALA A 8 -29.20 12.12 -37.23
C ALA A 8 -28.10 11.84 -36.17
N VAL A 9 -27.11 12.73 -35.97
CA VAL A 9 -26.21 12.70 -34.80
C VAL A 9 -25.96 14.16 -34.37
N ALA A 10 -27.00 14.87 -33.96
CA ALA A 10 -26.85 16.24 -33.44
C ALA A 10 -27.88 16.62 -32.35
N ALA A 11 -28.52 15.65 -31.69
CA ALA A 11 -29.54 15.98 -30.68
C ALA A 11 -29.27 15.44 -29.28
N LEU A 12 -28.14 14.76 -29.02
CA LEU A 12 -27.80 14.23 -27.69
C LEU A 12 -26.66 14.97 -26.94
N ALA A 13 -26.03 15.96 -27.56
CA ALA A 13 -24.98 16.75 -26.95
C ALA A 13 -25.45 18.02 -26.20
N ILE A 14 -26.70 18.41 -26.34
CA ILE A 14 -27.20 19.67 -25.73
C ILE A 14 -27.90 19.43 -24.39
N GLY A 15 -28.41 18.22 -24.14
CA GLY A 15 -29.03 17.88 -22.86
C GLY A 15 -28.05 17.63 -21.71
N GLY A 16 -26.82 17.19 -22.00
CA GLY A 16 -25.80 16.91 -21.01
C GLY A 16 -25.13 18.16 -20.43
N LEU A 17 -24.95 19.19 -21.20
CA LEU A 17 -24.31 20.44 -20.76
C LEU A 17 -25.20 21.32 -19.87
N HIS A 18 -26.54 21.17 -19.94
CA HIS A 18 -27.47 21.94 -19.10
C HIS A 18 -27.68 21.32 -17.73
N TYR A 19 -27.45 20.01 -17.58
CA TYR A 19 -27.50 19.34 -16.26
C TYR A 19 -26.22 19.58 -15.43
N TYR A 20 -25.08 19.75 -16.09
CA TYR A 20 -23.81 20.05 -15.43
C TYR A 20 -23.68 21.50 -14.93
N LYS A 21 -24.37 22.46 -15.55
CA LYS A 21 -24.29 23.88 -15.14
C LYS A 21 -25.18 24.27 -13.96
N ASN A 22 -26.12 23.43 -13.55
CA ASN A 22 -27.01 23.72 -12.41
C ASN A 22 -26.66 22.95 -11.14
N ALA A 23 -25.59 22.12 -11.13
CA ALA A 23 -25.07 21.46 -9.94
C ALA A 23 -23.98 22.26 -9.18
N ASP A 24 -23.52 23.37 -9.80
CA ASP A 24 -22.38 24.17 -9.25
C ASP A 24 -22.75 25.25 -8.24
N SER A 25 -23.97 25.22 -7.71
CA SER A 25 -24.35 26.24 -6.72
C SER A 25 -24.97 25.64 -5.46
N LYS A 26 -24.21 24.88 -4.67
CA LYS A 26 -24.36 24.71 -3.23
C LYS A 26 -23.44 23.60 -2.66
N VAL A 27 -22.20 23.52 -3.07
CA VAL A 27 -21.17 22.96 -2.18
C VAL A 27 -20.48 24.14 -1.55
N GLN A 28 -20.98 24.59 -0.41
CA GLN A 28 -20.19 25.43 0.48
C GLN A 28 -18.96 24.62 0.85
N ASN A 29 -17.79 25.03 0.34
CA ASN A 29 -16.50 24.69 0.90
C ASN A 29 -16.50 25.16 2.36
N ILE A 30 -16.88 24.27 3.25
CA ILE A 30 -16.44 24.35 4.65
C ILE A 30 -14.98 23.95 4.59
N GLU A 31 -14.09 24.89 4.29
CA GLU A 31 -12.69 24.77 4.66
C GLU A 31 -12.68 24.63 6.19
N GLU A 32 -12.62 23.40 6.66
CA GLU A 32 -12.21 23.13 8.03
C GLU A 32 -10.76 23.58 8.18
N THR A 33 -10.59 24.84 8.54
CA THR A 33 -9.36 25.33 9.15
C THR A 33 -9.27 24.77 10.58
N GLU A 34 -9.21 23.44 10.69
CA GLU A 34 -8.74 22.83 11.93
C GLU A 34 -7.24 23.09 12.01
N GLU A 35 -6.86 24.14 12.72
CA GLU A 35 -5.56 24.22 13.37
C GLU A 35 -5.46 23.02 14.29
N VAL A 36 -4.88 21.91 13.80
CA VAL A 36 -4.64 20.74 14.64
C VAL A 36 -3.60 21.17 15.67
N ALA A 37 -4.06 21.48 16.87
CA ALA A 37 -3.18 21.73 18.00
C ALA A 37 -2.17 20.57 18.08
N LYS A 38 -0.88 20.87 18.28
CA LYS A 38 0.13 19.84 18.50
C LYS A 38 -0.33 18.99 19.68
N VAL A 39 -0.88 17.84 19.39
CA VAL A 39 -1.26 16.85 20.40
C VAL A 39 0.03 16.09 20.73
N ASN A 40 0.29 15.84 22.01
CA ASN A 40 1.38 14.97 22.38
C ASN A 40 1.18 13.58 21.74
N PRO A 41 2.21 13.02 21.08
CA PRO A 41 2.12 11.70 20.52
C PRO A 41 1.68 10.69 21.59
N VAL A 42 0.76 9.80 21.22
CA VAL A 42 0.37 8.66 22.05
C VAL A 42 1.17 7.41 21.60
N GLY A 43 1.42 6.52 22.53
CA GLY A 43 2.21 5.31 22.25
C GLY A 43 3.72 5.56 22.18
N PRO A 44 4.49 4.49 21.88
CA PRO A 44 5.94 4.55 21.82
C PRO A 44 6.46 5.29 20.59
N SER A 45 7.74 5.69 20.65
CA SER A 45 8.42 6.23 19.48
C SER A 45 8.71 5.12 18.48
N PHE A 46 8.32 5.31 17.22
CA PHE A 46 8.70 4.42 16.12
C PHE A 46 10.22 4.51 15.87
N ASN A 47 10.88 3.37 15.69
CA ASN A 47 12.32 3.32 15.48
C ASN A 47 12.66 3.15 14.00
N ALA A 48 13.03 4.24 13.34
CA ALA A 48 13.38 4.25 11.93
C ALA A 48 14.66 3.44 11.61
N ASP A 49 15.61 3.35 12.54
CA ASP A 49 16.82 2.54 12.33
C ASP A 49 16.47 1.05 12.28
N SER A 50 15.51 0.60 13.11
CA SER A 50 15.02 -0.77 13.06
C SER A 50 14.28 -1.04 11.74
N ALA A 51 13.39 -0.15 11.30
CA ALA A 51 12.69 -0.29 10.03
C ALA A 51 13.68 -0.31 8.84
N TYR A 52 14.67 0.59 8.83
CA TYR A 52 15.74 0.58 7.83
C TYR A 52 16.52 -0.76 7.83
N ALA A 53 16.85 -1.28 9.00
CA ALA A 53 17.53 -2.57 9.12
C ALA A 53 16.65 -3.74 8.63
N PHE A 54 15.32 -3.68 8.83
CA PHE A 54 14.39 -4.68 8.30
C PHE A 54 14.24 -4.58 6.78
N THR A 55 14.25 -3.38 6.22
CA THR A 55 14.29 -3.17 4.77
C THR A 55 15.56 -3.81 4.18
N LYS A 56 16.72 -3.45 4.77
CA LYS A 56 18.00 -4.00 4.34
C LYS A 56 18.05 -5.53 4.42
N ALA A 57 17.56 -6.10 5.51
CA ALA A 57 17.57 -7.56 5.70
C ALA A 57 16.76 -8.30 4.63
N GLN A 58 15.66 -7.73 4.14
CA GLN A 58 14.91 -8.27 3.00
C GLN A 58 15.72 -8.18 1.71
N CYS A 59 16.38 -7.04 1.46
CA CYS A 59 17.24 -6.86 0.29
C CYS A 59 18.48 -7.78 0.31
N ASP A 60 19.00 -8.14 1.47
CA ASP A 60 20.17 -9.02 1.62
C ASP A 60 19.91 -10.47 1.12
N PHE A 61 18.62 -10.87 0.95
CA PHE A 61 18.27 -12.13 0.27
C PHE A 61 18.37 -12.03 -1.26
N GLY A 62 18.60 -10.84 -1.80
CA GLY A 62 18.52 -10.53 -3.23
C GLY A 62 17.09 -10.20 -3.67
N PRO A 63 16.85 -10.12 -4.97
CA PRO A 63 15.51 -9.97 -5.52
C PRO A 63 14.57 -11.05 -4.98
N ARG A 64 13.36 -10.63 -4.66
CA ARG A 64 12.32 -11.51 -4.12
C ARG A 64 11.25 -11.78 -5.17
N ASP A 65 11.68 -11.79 -6.43
CA ASP A 65 10.82 -12.12 -7.56
C ASP A 65 10.23 -13.53 -7.42
N MET A 66 9.02 -13.69 -7.88
CA MET A 66 8.24 -14.90 -7.73
C MET A 66 9.02 -16.15 -8.20
N ASN A 67 8.92 -17.23 -7.44
CA ASN A 67 9.59 -18.51 -7.66
C ASN A 67 11.11 -18.51 -7.44
N SER A 68 11.74 -17.38 -7.09
CA SER A 68 13.17 -17.30 -6.83
C SER A 68 13.54 -17.88 -5.45
N ARG A 69 14.83 -18.17 -5.27
CA ARG A 69 15.35 -18.58 -3.96
C ARG A 69 15.31 -17.42 -2.95
N GLY A 70 15.56 -16.17 -3.42
CA GLY A 70 15.47 -14.98 -2.59
C GLY A 70 14.08 -14.81 -1.99
N HIS A 71 13.06 -15.02 -2.82
CA HIS A 71 11.66 -15.05 -2.41
C HIS A 71 11.38 -16.10 -1.32
N ASP A 72 11.75 -17.37 -1.56
CA ASP A 72 11.51 -18.43 -0.58
C ASP A 72 12.15 -18.12 0.78
N LEU A 73 13.43 -17.70 0.79
CA LEU A 73 14.19 -17.41 2.01
C LEU A 73 13.67 -16.17 2.75
N CYS A 74 13.36 -15.11 2.02
CA CYS A 74 12.81 -13.89 2.62
C CYS A 74 11.46 -14.14 3.26
N GLY A 75 10.56 -14.89 2.60
CA GLY A 75 9.28 -15.26 3.17
C GLY A 75 9.39 -16.05 4.48
N GLU A 76 10.35 -17.01 4.58
CA GLU A 76 10.62 -17.71 5.83
C GLU A 76 11.14 -16.74 6.92
N TRP A 77 11.99 -15.80 6.54
CA TRP A 77 12.49 -14.79 7.46
C TRP A 77 11.37 -13.87 7.98
N ILE A 78 10.47 -13.38 7.10
CA ILE A 78 9.32 -12.56 7.50
C ILE A 78 8.45 -13.32 8.52
N VAL A 79 8.12 -14.58 8.22
CA VAL A 79 7.36 -15.46 9.13
C VAL A 79 8.07 -15.58 10.49
N SER A 80 9.39 -15.80 10.49
CA SER A 80 10.17 -15.93 11.72
C SER A 80 10.15 -14.64 12.56
N LYS A 81 10.23 -13.46 11.92
CA LYS A 81 10.21 -12.17 12.60
C LYS A 81 8.87 -11.86 13.24
N PHE A 82 7.76 -12.07 12.54
CA PHE A 82 6.46 -11.90 13.17
C PHE A 82 6.23 -12.86 14.34
N LYS A 83 6.70 -14.12 14.25
CA LYS A 83 6.66 -15.06 15.38
C LYS A 83 7.52 -14.57 16.55
N GLU A 84 8.74 -14.06 16.29
CA GLU A 84 9.63 -13.47 17.31
C GLU A 84 8.93 -12.34 18.07
N TYR A 85 8.13 -11.53 17.36
CA TYR A 85 7.35 -10.43 17.96
C TYR A 85 6.01 -10.88 18.55
N GLY A 86 5.80 -12.20 18.67
CA GLY A 86 4.66 -12.78 19.38
C GLY A 86 3.35 -12.76 18.62
N CYS A 87 3.40 -12.58 17.31
CA CYS A 87 2.22 -12.72 16.45
C CYS A 87 1.87 -14.21 16.25
N LYS A 88 0.57 -14.50 16.17
CA LYS A 88 0.08 -15.76 15.59
C LYS A 88 0.22 -15.66 14.08
N VAL A 89 1.08 -16.49 13.48
CA VAL A 89 1.34 -16.44 12.04
C VAL A 89 0.73 -17.63 11.33
N THR A 90 0.02 -17.35 10.23
CA THR A 90 -0.49 -18.34 9.27
C THR A 90 -0.07 -17.93 7.86
N THR A 91 -0.05 -18.88 6.94
CA THR A 91 0.25 -18.64 5.53
C THR A 91 -0.87 -19.17 4.66
N GLN A 92 -1.19 -18.45 3.60
CA GLN A 92 -2.14 -18.86 2.58
C GLN A 92 -1.37 -19.05 1.27
N THR A 93 -1.30 -20.29 0.79
CA THR A 93 -0.55 -20.65 -0.41
C THR A 93 -1.48 -20.92 -1.59
N ALA A 94 -1.06 -20.50 -2.78
CA ALA A 94 -1.77 -20.75 -4.03
C ALA A 94 -0.78 -20.86 -5.19
N THR A 95 -1.22 -21.47 -6.28
CA THR A 95 -0.56 -21.33 -7.58
C THR A 95 -1.38 -20.35 -8.41
N LEU A 96 -0.84 -19.16 -8.62
CA LEU A 96 -1.47 -18.08 -9.38
C LEU A 96 -0.94 -18.09 -10.82
N ALA A 97 -1.65 -17.45 -11.73
CA ALA A 97 -1.21 -17.27 -13.11
C ALA A 97 -0.78 -15.83 -13.34
N GLY A 98 0.47 -15.61 -13.71
CA GLY A 98 0.97 -14.32 -14.15
C GLY A 98 0.35 -13.88 -15.48
N TYR A 99 0.63 -12.63 -15.91
CA TYR A 99 0.09 -12.05 -17.14
C TYR A 99 0.39 -12.91 -18.40
N ASP A 100 1.49 -13.63 -18.37
CA ASP A 100 2.00 -14.49 -19.46
C ASP A 100 1.63 -15.98 -19.28
N GLY A 101 0.82 -16.30 -18.28
CA GLY A 101 0.45 -17.67 -17.90
C GLY A 101 1.49 -18.41 -17.06
N THR A 102 2.58 -17.75 -16.68
CA THR A 102 3.57 -18.30 -15.74
C THR A 102 2.90 -18.70 -14.43
N LYS A 103 3.20 -19.90 -13.95
CA LYS A 103 2.69 -20.39 -12.66
C LYS A 103 3.53 -19.81 -11.52
N LEU A 104 2.91 -19.02 -10.69
CA LEU A 104 3.51 -18.33 -9.55
C LEU A 104 3.15 -19.07 -8.27
N ARG A 105 4.16 -19.54 -7.52
CA ARG A 105 3.99 -20.17 -6.20
C ARG A 105 3.81 -19.10 -5.14
N SER A 106 2.58 -18.63 -4.97
CA SER A 106 2.26 -17.53 -4.07
C SER A 106 2.07 -18.01 -2.63
N ARG A 107 2.51 -17.13 -1.69
CA ARG A 107 2.38 -17.31 -0.25
C ARG A 107 2.06 -15.98 0.44
N ASN A 108 0.79 -15.68 0.63
CA ASN A 108 0.40 -14.59 1.53
C ASN A 108 0.74 -14.97 2.98
N ILE A 109 1.31 -14.03 3.74
CA ILE A 109 1.71 -14.22 5.14
C ILE A 109 0.79 -13.36 6.00
N MET A 110 0.10 -13.98 6.95
CA MET A 110 -0.82 -13.31 7.88
C MET A 110 -0.27 -13.44 9.30
N ALA A 111 -0.09 -12.31 9.98
CA ALA A 111 0.40 -12.25 11.35
C ALA A 111 -0.56 -11.43 12.22
N SER A 112 -1.04 -12.00 13.32
CA SER A 112 -2.06 -11.40 14.16
C SER A 112 -1.57 -11.14 15.58
N ILE A 113 -1.76 -9.91 16.06
CA ILE A 113 -1.73 -9.56 17.48
C ILE A 113 -3.17 -9.64 18.00
N ASN A 114 -3.35 -10.23 19.18
CA ASN A 114 -4.69 -10.48 19.78
C ASN A 114 -5.63 -11.17 18.78
N PRO A 115 -5.32 -12.39 18.33
CA PRO A 115 -6.06 -13.06 17.27
C PRO A 115 -7.52 -13.35 17.61
N GLU A 116 -7.87 -13.39 18.91
CA GLU A 116 -9.24 -13.62 19.40
C GLU A 116 -10.06 -12.32 19.55
N ALA A 117 -9.47 -11.16 19.28
CA ALA A 117 -10.18 -9.89 19.35
C ALA A 117 -11.25 -9.80 18.26
N THR A 118 -12.44 -9.30 18.62
CA THR A 118 -13.54 -9.09 17.67
C THR A 118 -13.44 -7.75 16.93
N THR A 119 -12.79 -6.76 17.56
CA THR A 119 -12.46 -5.48 16.92
C THR A 119 -11.06 -5.53 16.38
N ARG A 120 -10.91 -5.42 15.06
CA ARG A 120 -9.65 -5.60 14.36
C ARG A 120 -9.38 -4.49 13.37
N ILE A 121 -8.11 -4.19 13.14
CA ILE A 121 -7.62 -3.37 12.02
C ILE A 121 -6.63 -4.17 11.20
N LEU A 122 -6.56 -3.88 9.90
CA LEU A 122 -5.67 -4.52 8.94
C LEU A 122 -4.57 -3.55 8.54
N LEU A 123 -3.32 -4.00 8.58
CA LEU A 123 -2.19 -3.36 7.92
C LEU A 123 -1.66 -4.33 6.88
N CYS A 124 -1.42 -3.89 5.68
CA CYS A 124 -0.94 -4.75 4.61
C CYS A 124 0.16 -4.07 3.78
N ALA A 125 0.96 -4.87 3.11
CA ALA A 125 1.98 -4.50 2.15
C ALA A 125 2.25 -5.72 1.27
N HIS A 126 2.72 -5.55 0.04
CA HIS A 126 3.28 -6.69 -0.68
C HIS A 126 4.73 -6.94 -0.25
N TRP A 127 5.27 -8.13 -0.53
CA TRP A 127 6.62 -8.52 -0.12
C TRP A 127 7.47 -9.12 -1.23
N ASP A 128 6.85 -9.51 -2.34
CA ASP A 128 7.56 -9.88 -3.57
C ASP A 128 8.24 -8.66 -4.21
N SER A 129 9.00 -8.87 -5.23
CA SER A 129 9.64 -7.82 -6.00
C SER A 129 9.45 -8.01 -7.49
N ARG A 130 9.46 -6.93 -8.21
CA ARG A 130 9.38 -6.92 -9.67
C ARG A 130 10.50 -7.75 -10.29
N PRO A 131 10.21 -8.72 -11.18
CA PRO A 131 11.24 -9.50 -11.86
C PRO A 131 11.93 -8.72 -13.00
N TRP A 132 11.54 -7.48 -13.21
CA TRP A 132 12.00 -6.64 -14.30
C TRP A 132 12.24 -5.20 -13.85
N ALA A 133 13.38 -4.63 -14.29
CA ALA A 133 13.64 -3.20 -14.16
C ALA A 133 13.07 -2.45 -15.38
N ASP A 134 11.79 -2.65 -15.68
CA ASP A 134 11.18 -2.23 -16.95
C ASP A 134 10.90 -0.73 -17.06
N ASN A 135 11.12 0.03 -15.99
CA ASN A 135 11.13 1.49 -16.00
C ASN A 135 12.56 2.09 -15.87
N ASP A 136 13.61 1.25 -15.93
CA ASP A 136 14.98 1.71 -15.86
C ASP A 136 15.32 2.55 -17.12
N PRO A 137 15.99 3.71 -16.97
CA PRO A 137 16.39 4.55 -18.08
C PRO A 137 17.28 3.83 -19.13
N ASP A 138 18.06 2.85 -18.69
CA ASP A 138 18.84 1.98 -19.57
C ASP A 138 18.06 0.70 -19.89
N SER A 139 17.57 0.59 -21.12
CA SER A 139 16.82 -0.59 -21.57
C SER A 139 17.60 -1.93 -21.49
N ALA A 140 18.93 -1.88 -21.40
CA ALA A 140 19.76 -3.07 -21.14
C ALA A 140 19.52 -3.67 -19.75
N ASN A 141 18.89 -2.92 -18.84
CA ASN A 141 18.51 -3.36 -17.51
C ASN A 141 17.12 -3.98 -17.43
N TRP A 142 16.24 -3.72 -18.38
CA TRP A 142 14.81 -4.04 -18.30
C TRP A 142 14.49 -5.49 -17.95
N ARG A 143 15.36 -6.43 -18.35
CA ARG A 143 15.17 -7.88 -18.07
C ARG A 143 15.82 -8.35 -16.76
N LYS A 144 16.30 -7.42 -15.92
CA LYS A 144 16.95 -7.74 -14.65
C LYS A 144 15.95 -7.58 -13.52
N PRO A 145 15.92 -8.50 -12.54
CA PRO A 145 15.11 -8.33 -11.35
C PRO A 145 15.66 -7.19 -10.48
N ILE A 146 14.77 -6.51 -9.76
CA ILE A 146 15.10 -5.39 -8.87
C ILE A 146 15.22 -5.83 -7.42
N LEU A 147 15.97 -5.08 -6.61
CA LEU A 147 16.05 -5.31 -5.16
C LEU A 147 14.79 -4.89 -4.43
N ALA A 148 14.03 -3.95 -5.00
CA ALA A 148 12.75 -3.51 -4.46
C ALA A 148 12.83 -3.13 -2.97
N ALA A 149 13.77 -2.23 -2.65
CA ALA A 149 13.97 -1.78 -1.28
C ALA A 149 12.82 -0.91 -0.79
N ASN A 150 12.27 -0.08 -1.68
CA ASN A 150 11.11 0.73 -1.42
C ASN A 150 9.83 -0.02 -1.76
N ASP A 151 9.79 -0.64 -2.90
CA ASP A 151 8.70 -1.35 -3.54
C ASP A 151 8.90 -2.89 -3.48
N ALA A 152 8.60 -3.58 -2.42
CA ALA A 152 7.75 -3.32 -1.27
C ALA A 152 8.44 -3.60 0.09
N ALA A 153 9.77 -3.78 0.16
CA ALA A 153 10.40 -4.13 1.42
C ALA A 153 10.17 -3.06 2.51
N SER A 154 9.96 -1.79 2.12
CA SER A 154 9.72 -0.69 3.05
C SER A 154 8.41 -0.84 3.83
N GLY A 155 7.32 -1.24 3.19
CA GLY A 155 6.02 -1.46 3.82
C GLY A 155 6.06 -2.60 4.85
N VAL A 156 6.63 -3.74 4.46
CA VAL A 156 6.84 -4.89 5.36
C VAL A 156 7.72 -4.50 6.55
N ALA A 157 8.78 -3.71 6.32
CA ALA A 157 9.69 -3.26 7.38
C ALA A 157 8.98 -2.37 8.42
N VAL A 158 8.08 -1.48 7.97
CA VAL A 158 7.24 -0.68 8.88
C VAL A 158 6.33 -1.58 9.69
N MET A 159 5.68 -2.57 9.08
CA MET A 159 4.82 -3.54 9.79
C MET A 159 5.61 -4.35 10.83
N LEU A 160 6.81 -4.83 10.51
CA LEU A 160 7.67 -5.57 11.45
C LEU A 160 8.07 -4.71 12.65
N GLU A 161 8.42 -3.44 12.43
CA GLU A 161 8.75 -2.52 13.51
C GLU A 161 7.52 -2.21 14.39
N LEU A 162 6.34 -2.03 13.80
CA LEU A 162 5.09 -1.88 14.55
C LEU A 162 4.82 -3.12 15.42
N ALA A 163 4.95 -4.33 14.87
CA ALA A 163 4.78 -5.55 15.64
C ALA A 163 5.78 -5.63 16.81
N ARG A 164 7.05 -5.27 16.57
CA ARG A 164 8.11 -5.25 17.59
C ARG A 164 7.81 -4.28 18.73
N ILE A 165 7.40 -3.05 18.43
CA ILE A 165 7.13 -2.05 19.47
C ILE A 165 5.84 -2.36 20.24
N ILE A 166 4.79 -2.86 19.58
CA ILE A 166 3.56 -3.27 20.23
C ILE A 166 3.85 -4.44 21.18
N ARG A 167 4.66 -5.43 20.77
CA ARG A 167 5.09 -6.53 21.64
C ARG A 167 5.75 -6.04 22.92
N LYS A 168 6.58 -4.98 22.83
CA LYS A 168 7.29 -4.40 23.98
C LYS A 168 6.39 -3.57 24.89
N SER A 169 5.38 -2.92 24.32
CA SER A 169 4.52 -1.95 25.03
C SER A 169 3.08 -2.43 25.25
N LYS A 170 2.74 -3.67 24.89
CA LYS A 170 1.36 -4.21 24.99
C LYS A 170 0.78 -4.18 26.42
N ASP A 171 1.63 -4.13 27.43
CA ASP A 171 1.22 -4.07 28.82
C ASP A 171 1.05 -2.64 29.34
N GLU A 172 1.44 -1.64 28.56
CA GLU A 172 1.24 -0.22 28.86
C GLU A 172 -0.26 0.15 28.78
N LYS A 173 -0.67 1.10 29.59
CA LYS A 173 -2.07 1.55 29.63
C LYS A 173 -2.54 2.20 28.33
N ALA A 174 -1.61 2.70 27.51
CA ALA A 174 -1.91 3.39 26.26
C ALA A 174 -2.41 2.44 25.16
N PHE A 175 -2.01 1.16 25.19
CA PHE A 175 -2.43 0.19 24.18
C PHE A 175 -3.79 -0.41 24.51
N ASN A 176 -4.72 -0.39 23.56
CA ASN A 176 -6.01 -1.05 23.72
C ASN A 176 -5.85 -2.57 23.59
N LYS A 177 -5.90 -3.27 24.74
CA LYS A 177 -5.72 -4.73 24.83
C LYS A 177 -6.83 -5.54 24.15
N GLN A 178 -7.96 -4.91 23.81
CA GLN A 178 -9.07 -5.54 23.10
C GLN A 178 -8.95 -5.39 21.58
N LEU A 179 -8.01 -4.56 21.09
CA LEU A 179 -7.77 -4.37 19.69
C LEU A 179 -6.95 -5.53 19.10
N GLY A 180 -7.47 -6.15 18.06
CA GLY A 180 -6.73 -7.04 17.18
C GLY A 180 -6.04 -6.25 16.07
N ILE A 181 -4.80 -6.63 15.76
CA ILE A 181 -4.07 -6.07 14.61
C ILE A 181 -3.62 -7.23 13.74
N ASP A 182 -4.01 -7.17 12.48
CA ASP A 182 -3.55 -8.11 11.46
C ASP A 182 -2.56 -7.42 10.54
N PHE A 183 -1.43 -8.06 10.35
CA PHE A 183 -0.45 -7.74 9.31
C PHE A 183 -0.59 -8.77 8.21
N VAL A 184 -0.84 -8.33 6.98
CA VAL A 184 -0.89 -9.21 5.83
C VAL A 184 0.17 -8.78 4.83
N CYS A 185 1.13 -9.68 4.57
CA CYS A 185 2.08 -9.48 3.50
C CYS A 185 1.53 -10.22 2.27
N PHE A 186 1.08 -9.46 1.28
CA PHE A 186 0.59 -9.98 0.01
C PHE A 186 1.76 -10.42 -0.87
N ASP A 187 1.53 -11.41 -1.70
CA ASP A 187 2.53 -11.99 -2.60
C ASP A 187 2.06 -11.89 -4.05
N ALA A 188 2.99 -11.93 -4.99
CA ALA A 188 2.67 -11.82 -6.41
C ALA A 188 1.85 -10.55 -6.77
N GLU A 189 2.18 -9.43 -6.14
CA GLU A 189 1.64 -8.14 -6.52
C GLU A 189 2.21 -7.72 -7.86
N ASP A 190 3.55 -7.82 -8.00
CA ASP A 190 4.37 -7.11 -8.96
C ASP A 190 4.77 -7.95 -10.20
N TRP A 191 3.93 -8.96 -10.53
CA TRP A 191 4.08 -9.77 -11.76
C TRP A 191 3.18 -9.28 -12.90
N GLY A 192 2.81 -8.00 -12.90
CA GLY A 192 1.99 -7.40 -13.94
C GLY A 192 2.71 -7.25 -15.28
N THR A 193 1.96 -6.86 -16.31
CA THR A 193 2.45 -6.73 -17.68
C THR A 193 3.65 -5.78 -17.77
N PRO A 194 4.82 -6.21 -18.27
CA PRO A 194 5.97 -5.32 -18.41
C PRO A 194 5.83 -4.41 -19.63
N GLN A 195 6.51 -3.26 -19.60
CA GLN A 195 6.40 -2.22 -20.63
C GLN A 195 6.76 -2.67 -22.05
N TRP A 196 7.59 -3.72 -22.20
CA TRP A 196 7.95 -4.24 -23.52
C TRP A 196 7.00 -5.32 -24.06
N ALA A 197 5.98 -5.72 -23.28
CA ALA A 197 5.06 -6.75 -23.73
C ALA A 197 4.16 -6.21 -24.86
N ASP A 198 3.99 -7.01 -25.91
CA ASP A 198 3.08 -6.70 -27.02
C ASP A 198 1.64 -7.15 -26.69
N VAL A 199 1.20 -6.80 -25.47
CA VAL A 199 -0.15 -7.02 -24.98
C VAL A 199 -0.59 -5.81 -24.19
N ALA A 200 -1.88 -5.52 -24.22
CA ALA A 200 -2.42 -4.45 -23.38
C ALA A 200 -2.24 -4.78 -21.90
N ASP A 201 -1.85 -3.80 -21.11
CA ASP A 201 -1.83 -3.95 -19.67
C ASP A 201 -3.23 -4.27 -19.15
N ASN A 202 -3.29 -5.25 -18.25
CA ASN A 202 -4.53 -5.71 -17.65
C ASN A 202 -4.42 -5.56 -16.13
N ALA A 203 -5.26 -4.70 -15.56
CA ALA A 203 -5.31 -4.48 -14.12
C ALA A 203 -5.49 -5.78 -13.31
N ASP A 204 -6.15 -6.80 -13.89
CA ASP A 204 -6.32 -8.11 -13.24
C ASP A 204 -5.03 -8.93 -13.17
N SER A 205 -3.95 -8.53 -13.84
CA SER A 205 -2.64 -9.20 -13.78
C SER A 205 -1.76 -8.71 -12.63
N TRP A 206 -2.18 -7.68 -11.91
CA TRP A 206 -1.51 -7.09 -10.75
C TRP A 206 -2.20 -7.51 -9.45
N ALA A 207 -1.54 -7.32 -8.31
CA ALA A 207 -2.10 -7.59 -6.99
C ALA A 207 -2.70 -9.01 -6.83
N LEU A 208 -2.10 -10.01 -7.48
CA LEU A 208 -2.68 -11.36 -7.57
C LEU A 208 -2.86 -12.03 -6.20
N GLY A 209 -1.92 -11.80 -5.27
CA GLY A 209 -2.01 -12.33 -3.91
C GLY A 209 -3.13 -11.69 -3.11
N ALA A 210 -3.29 -10.37 -3.21
CA ALA A 210 -4.40 -9.65 -2.56
C ALA A 210 -5.74 -10.05 -3.16
N GLN A 211 -5.82 -10.24 -4.48
CA GLN A 211 -7.01 -10.77 -5.14
C GLN A 211 -7.39 -12.15 -4.59
N TYR A 212 -6.38 -13.04 -4.49
CA TYR A 212 -6.61 -14.40 -3.98
C TYR A 212 -7.02 -14.38 -2.50
N TRP A 213 -6.30 -13.61 -1.67
CA TRP A 213 -6.60 -13.46 -0.25
C TRP A 213 -8.02 -12.94 -0.02
N SER A 214 -8.39 -11.88 -0.73
CA SER A 214 -9.69 -11.21 -0.57
C SER A 214 -10.87 -12.10 -0.99
N LYS A 215 -10.67 -13.00 -1.95
CA LYS A 215 -11.68 -13.97 -2.40
C LYS A 215 -11.74 -15.23 -1.53
N ASN A 216 -10.71 -15.47 -0.69
CA ASN A 216 -10.55 -16.70 0.10
C ASN A 216 -10.25 -16.39 1.58
N LEU A 217 -10.96 -15.44 2.15
CA LEU A 217 -10.82 -15.07 3.55
C LEU A 217 -11.17 -16.23 4.50
N PRO A 218 -10.54 -16.29 5.70
CA PRO A 218 -11.02 -17.17 6.75
C PRO A 218 -12.49 -16.90 7.05
N GLN A 219 -13.22 -17.96 7.37
CA GLN A 219 -14.65 -17.83 7.68
C GLN A 219 -14.88 -16.82 8.81
N ARG A 220 -15.76 -15.84 8.58
CA ARG A 220 -16.11 -14.76 9.52
C ARG A 220 -14.94 -13.81 9.84
N TYR A 221 -13.94 -13.72 8.94
CA TYR A 221 -12.91 -12.70 9.10
C TYR A 221 -13.50 -11.31 8.78
N GLU A 222 -13.36 -10.40 9.71
CA GLU A 222 -13.79 -9.01 9.56
C GLU A 222 -12.72 -8.08 10.16
N ALA A 223 -12.41 -7.00 9.46
CA ALA A 223 -11.63 -5.89 9.99
C ALA A 223 -12.42 -4.58 9.80
N ARG A 224 -12.31 -3.67 10.77
CA ARG A 224 -13.01 -2.37 10.71
C ARG A 224 -12.56 -1.54 9.52
N TYR A 225 -11.27 -1.60 9.22
CA TYR A 225 -10.64 -0.97 8.06
C TYR A 225 -9.23 -1.55 7.84
N GLY A 226 -8.68 -1.25 6.67
CA GLY A 226 -7.31 -1.58 6.29
C GLY A 226 -6.49 -0.35 5.91
N ILE A 227 -5.17 -0.49 6.03
CA ILE A 227 -4.18 0.47 5.53
C ILE A 227 -3.10 -0.32 4.79
N LEU A 228 -2.99 -0.10 3.49
CA LEU A 228 -1.91 -0.60 2.66
C LEU A 228 -0.70 0.34 2.79
N LEU A 229 0.48 -0.23 2.78
CA LEU A 229 1.76 0.47 2.86
C LEU A 229 2.58 0.10 1.63
N ASP A 230 2.57 0.94 0.63
CA ASP A 230 3.38 0.72 -0.55
C ASP A 230 4.37 1.86 -0.78
N MET A 231 5.62 1.52 -1.07
CA MET A 231 6.73 2.46 -1.30
C MET A 231 6.90 3.53 -0.21
N VAL A 232 6.80 3.14 1.08
CA VAL A 232 6.76 4.06 2.23
C VAL A 232 8.12 4.43 2.81
N GLY A 233 9.21 4.13 2.09
CA GLY A 233 10.58 4.38 2.55
C GLY A 233 11.42 5.27 1.63
N GLY A 234 10.91 5.68 0.48
CA GLY A 234 11.68 6.38 -0.55
C GLY A 234 12.10 7.80 -0.19
N VAL A 235 13.26 8.22 -0.69
CA VAL A 235 13.76 9.61 -0.57
C VAL A 235 12.77 10.58 -1.23
N GLY A 236 12.42 11.66 -0.53
CA GLY A 236 11.56 12.73 -1.05
C GLY A 236 10.07 12.37 -1.18
N ALA A 237 9.66 11.22 -0.67
CA ALA A 237 8.28 10.76 -0.73
C ALA A 237 7.30 11.74 -0.04
N LYS A 238 6.17 11.96 -0.70
CA LYS A 238 4.98 12.64 -0.14
C LYS A 238 3.76 11.80 -0.48
N PHE A 239 2.94 11.57 0.53
CA PHE A 239 1.75 10.74 0.44
C PHE A 239 0.54 11.64 0.26
N TYR A 240 0.11 11.81 -0.98
CA TYR A 240 -1.10 12.53 -1.33
C TYR A 240 -2.32 11.64 -1.09
N ARG A 241 -3.52 12.23 -1.05
CA ARG A 241 -4.74 11.45 -0.88
C ARG A 241 -5.03 10.70 -2.18
N GLU A 242 -4.79 9.40 -2.18
CA GLU A 242 -4.95 8.52 -3.33
C GLU A 242 -6.45 8.37 -3.68
N GLY A 243 -6.78 8.33 -4.98
CA GLY A 243 -8.14 8.49 -5.46
C GLY A 243 -9.08 7.32 -5.13
N MET A 244 -8.63 6.06 -5.22
CA MET A 244 -9.44 4.90 -4.85
C MET A 244 -9.64 4.85 -3.32
N SER A 245 -8.62 5.22 -2.54
CA SER A 245 -8.71 5.39 -1.09
C SER A 245 -9.76 6.42 -0.71
N MET A 246 -9.80 7.55 -1.42
CA MET A 246 -10.83 8.57 -1.22
C MET A 246 -12.24 8.09 -1.63
N GLN A 247 -12.33 7.20 -2.61
CA GLN A 247 -13.60 6.61 -3.04
C GLN A 247 -14.12 5.58 -2.04
N TYR A 248 -13.25 4.68 -1.55
CA TYR A 248 -13.66 3.54 -0.72
C TYR A 248 -13.70 3.86 0.79
N ALA A 249 -12.75 4.67 1.27
CA ALA A 249 -12.53 4.85 2.71
C ALA A 249 -12.09 6.29 3.09
N PRO A 250 -12.81 7.36 2.66
CA PRO A 250 -12.39 8.75 2.87
C PRO A 250 -12.22 9.10 4.36
N GLU A 251 -13.00 8.47 5.25
CA GLU A 251 -12.89 8.72 6.69
C GLU A 251 -11.59 8.12 7.28
N ILE A 252 -11.08 7.04 6.71
CA ILE A 252 -9.80 6.46 7.11
C ILE A 252 -8.65 7.32 6.60
N VAL A 253 -8.73 7.84 5.37
CA VAL A 253 -7.77 8.86 4.86
C VAL A 253 -7.72 10.04 5.81
N LYS A 254 -8.87 10.66 6.16
CA LYS A 254 -8.93 11.79 7.10
C LYS A 254 -8.30 11.44 8.46
N LYS A 255 -8.59 10.23 9.00
CA LYS A 255 -8.02 9.75 10.26
C LYS A 255 -6.49 9.70 10.21
N VAL A 256 -5.91 9.09 9.17
CA VAL A 256 -4.46 8.90 9.02
C VAL A 256 -3.76 10.25 8.79
N TRP A 257 -4.27 11.08 7.88
CA TRP A 257 -3.70 12.41 7.62
C TRP A 257 -3.79 13.36 8.83
N ARG A 258 -4.85 13.23 9.65
CA ARG A 258 -4.93 13.93 10.94
C ARG A 258 -3.87 13.42 11.90
N ALA A 259 -3.71 12.11 12.05
CA ALA A 259 -2.69 11.50 12.91
C ALA A 259 -1.28 11.96 12.52
N ALA A 260 -0.96 12.04 11.22
CA ALA A 260 0.31 12.54 10.73
C ALA A 260 0.58 14.00 11.20
N ARG A 261 -0.43 14.88 11.09
CA ARG A 261 -0.32 16.27 11.58
C ARG A 261 -0.13 16.33 13.09
N GLU A 262 -0.88 15.53 13.85
CA GLU A 262 -0.79 15.48 15.32
C GLU A 262 0.62 15.13 15.82
N VAL A 263 1.33 14.26 15.10
CA VAL A 263 2.69 13.82 15.45
C VAL A 263 3.80 14.59 14.73
N GLY A 264 3.44 15.66 13.98
CA GLY A 264 4.41 16.57 13.36
C GLY A 264 4.92 16.15 11.98
N PHE A 265 4.30 15.18 11.34
CA PHE A 265 4.68 14.70 10.01
C PHE A 265 3.69 15.13 8.89
N GLY A 266 2.90 16.19 9.13
CA GLY A 266 1.94 16.69 8.14
C GLY A 266 2.55 17.09 6.79
N SER A 267 3.85 17.45 6.74
CA SER A 267 4.54 17.76 5.48
C SER A 267 4.76 16.55 4.57
N TYR A 268 4.74 15.34 5.13
CA TYR A 268 4.77 14.09 4.36
C TYR A 268 3.38 13.69 3.86
N PHE A 269 2.32 14.18 4.49
CA PHE A 269 0.91 13.89 4.21
C PHE A 269 0.16 15.16 3.82
N PRO A 270 0.42 15.72 2.63
CA PRO A 270 -0.26 16.93 2.15
C PRO A 270 -1.77 16.71 2.04
N LYS A 271 -2.57 17.80 2.03
CA LYS A 271 -4.04 17.72 1.96
C LYS A 271 -4.57 17.58 0.52
N GLU A 272 -3.70 17.74 -0.44
CA GLU A 272 -4.03 17.69 -1.86
C GLU A 272 -4.30 16.25 -2.29
N ASP A 273 -5.09 16.09 -3.33
CA ASP A 273 -5.39 14.81 -3.94
C ASP A 273 -4.24 14.37 -4.85
N GLY A 274 -3.95 13.07 -4.85
CA GLY A 274 -2.99 12.43 -5.73
C GLY A 274 -3.64 11.76 -6.93
N GLY A 275 -2.95 10.79 -7.52
CA GLY A 275 -3.46 9.97 -8.62
C GLY A 275 -4.51 8.97 -8.17
N VAL A 276 -5.14 8.32 -9.15
CA VAL A 276 -5.96 7.12 -8.94
C VAL A 276 -5.09 5.92 -9.27
N ILE A 277 -4.93 5.03 -8.31
CA ILE A 277 -3.99 3.91 -8.40
C ILE A 277 -4.74 2.59 -8.23
N THR A 278 -4.37 1.58 -9.02
CA THR A 278 -4.79 0.19 -8.82
C THR A 278 -3.65 -0.52 -8.09
N ASP A 279 -3.94 -1.01 -6.89
CA ASP A 279 -2.99 -1.67 -6.01
C ASP A 279 -3.73 -2.67 -5.10
N ASP A 280 -3.04 -3.38 -4.22
CA ASP A 280 -3.55 -4.41 -3.30
C ASP A 280 -4.79 -3.96 -2.50
N HIS A 281 -4.93 -2.67 -2.19
CA HIS A 281 -6.12 -2.16 -1.48
C HIS A 281 -7.41 -2.26 -2.31
N VAL A 282 -7.32 -2.25 -3.64
CA VAL A 282 -8.50 -2.34 -4.51
C VAL A 282 -9.21 -3.68 -4.37
N PRO A 283 -8.55 -4.85 -4.55
CA PRO A 283 -9.20 -6.13 -4.31
C PRO A 283 -9.66 -6.33 -2.85
N VAL A 284 -8.95 -5.78 -1.86
CA VAL A 284 -9.40 -5.80 -0.46
C VAL A 284 -10.73 -5.08 -0.29
N ASN A 285 -10.89 -3.89 -0.89
CA ASN A 285 -12.15 -3.17 -0.91
C ASN A 285 -13.24 -3.93 -1.67
N GLN A 286 -12.90 -4.43 -2.86
CA GLN A 286 -13.89 -5.00 -3.80
C GLN A 286 -14.38 -6.37 -3.39
N PHE A 287 -13.50 -7.25 -2.91
CA PHE A 287 -13.86 -8.65 -2.63
C PHE A 287 -13.99 -8.92 -1.12
N ALA A 288 -13.04 -8.47 -0.31
CA ALA A 288 -13.11 -8.63 1.15
C ALA A 288 -14.10 -7.66 1.81
N LYS A 289 -14.51 -6.59 1.13
CA LYS A 289 -15.42 -5.55 1.66
C LYS A 289 -14.89 -4.84 2.91
N ILE A 290 -13.57 -4.77 3.06
CA ILE A 290 -12.90 -4.06 4.13
C ILE A 290 -12.51 -2.68 3.60
N PRO A 291 -13.03 -1.57 4.18
CA PRO A 291 -12.65 -0.21 3.78
C PRO A 291 -11.16 -0.01 3.98
N THR A 292 -10.38 0.00 2.89
CA THR A 292 -8.92 0.01 2.93
C THR A 292 -8.38 1.18 2.12
N ILE A 293 -7.43 1.90 2.69
CA ILE A 293 -6.69 2.97 2.04
C ILE A 293 -5.29 2.51 1.67
N ASP A 294 -4.67 3.25 0.76
CA ASP A 294 -3.29 3.09 0.38
C ASP A 294 -2.48 4.32 0.81
N ILE A 295 -1.36 4.09 1.50
CA ILE A 295 -0.32 5.08 1.76
C ILE A 295 0.78 4.81 0.73
N ILE A 296 0.70 5.50 -0.40
CA ILE A 296 1.61 5.39 -1.53
C ILE A 296 2.12 6.77 -1.91
N PRO A 297 3.42 6.94 -2.27
CA PRO A 297 3.92 8.24 -2.65
C PRO A 297 3.42 8.68 -4.03
N TYR A 298 3.32 9.99 -4.22
CA TYR A 298 2.99 10.58 -5.52
C TYR A 298 3.99 11.70 -5.85
N TYR A 299 4.69 11.54 -6.96
CA TYR A 299 5.71 12.47 -7.43
C TYR A 299 5.18 13.23 -8.65
N ALA A 300 4.40 14.28 -8.40
CA ALA A 300 3.69 15.04 -9.44
C ALA A 300 4.60 15.59 -10.55
N ASP A 301 5.83 15.95 -10.21
CA ASP A 301 6.80 16.56 -11.14
C ASP A 301 7.79 15.54 -11.73
N CYS A 302 7.69 14.25 -11.40
CA CYS A 302 8.59 13.24 -11.95
C CYS A 302 8.18 12.86 -13.38
N GLN A 303 9.07 13.13 -14.34
CA GLN A 303 8.82 12.85 -15.76
C GLN A 303 8.83 11.35 -16.09
N GLN A 304 9.49 10.54 -15.29
CA GLN A 304 9.65 9.10 -15.53
C GLN A 304 8.41 8.31 -15.06
N SER A 305 7.95 8.60 -13.86
CA SER A 305 6.77 7.95 -13.29
C SER A 305 6.20 8.79 -12.14
N SER A 306 4.88 8.82 -12.00
CA SER A 306 4.23 9.41 -10.82
C SER A 306 4.55 8.65 -9.53
N PHE A 307 5.07 7.42 -9.61
CA PHE A 307 5.59 6.63 -8.49
C PHE A 307 7.03 7.01 -8.10
N GLY A 308 7.68 7.90 -8.85
CA GLY A 308 9.01 8.40 -8.58
C GLY A 308 10.10 7.80 -9.47
N PRO A 309 11.32 8.34 -9.35
CA PRO A 309 12.41 8.03 -10.29
C PRO A 309 13.04 6.65 -10.09
N THR A 310 12.77 5.97 -8.99
CA THR A 310 13.34 4.65 -8.68
C THR A 310 12.39 3.50 -8.95
N TRP A 311 11.09 3.81 -9.16
CA TRP A 311 10.06 2.80 -9.38
C TRP A 311 10.38 1.93 -10.59
N HIS A 312 10.40 0.61 -10.37
CA HIS A 312 10.72 -0.43 -11.35
C HIS A 312 12.07 -0.23 -12.05
N THR A 313 13.08 0.23 -11.29
CA THR A 313 14.47 0.41 -11.77
C THR A 313 15.46 -0.31 -10.86
N LEU A 314 16.70 -0.50 -11.32
CA LEU A 314 17.80 -1.00 -10.47
C LEU A 314 18.19 0.00 -9.35
N ALA A 315 17.70 1.23 -9.43
CA ALA A 315 17.89 2.23 -8.38
C ALA A 315 16.94 2.06 -7.19
N ASP A 316 15.95 1.15 -7.26
CA ASP A 316 15.19 0.79 -6.06
C ASP A 316 16.00 -0.12 -5.15
N ASN A 317 16.93 0.51 -4.45
CA ASN A 317 17.88 -0.13 -3.54
C ASN A 317 18.04 0.69 -2.25
N MET A 318 18.89 0.22 -1.32
CA MET A 318 19.07 0.82 -0.01
C MET A 318 19.63 2.26 0.00
N GLU A 319 20.25 2.71 -1.10
CA GLU A 319 20.77 4.08 -1.22
C GLU A 319 19.64 5.12 -1.33
N ASN A 320 18.48 4.68 -1.80
CA ASN A 320 17.29 5.51 -2.00
C ASN A 320 16.24 5.34 -0.88
N ILE A 321 16.60 4.70 0.23
CA ILE A 321 15.75 4.61 1.43
C ILE A 321 16.10 5.71 2.42
N ASP A 322 15.08 6.50 2.80
CA ASP A 322 15.18 7.56 3.81
C ASP A 322 14.52 7.13 5.13
N LYS A 323 15.32 7.13 6.19
CA LYS A 323 14.85 6.84 7.55
C LYS A 323 13.79 7.84 8.04
N ASN A 324 13.81 9.08 7.55
CA ASN A 324 12.82 10.09 7.93
C ASN A 324 11.45 9.78 7.31
N THR A 325 11.44 9.27 6.08
CA THR A 325 10.20 8.79 5.44
C THR A 325 9.61 7.60 6.19
N LEU A 326 10.44 6.59 6.50
CA LEU A 326 10.04 5.45 7.34
C LEU A 326 9.52 5.91 8.72
N LYS A 327 10.18 6.91 9.33
CA LYS A 327 9.75 7.50 10.61
C LYS A 327 8.41 8.18 10.49
N ALA A 328 8.20 8.97 9.44
CA ALA A 328 6.96 9.71 9.24
C ALA A 328 5.76 8.78 9.13
N VAL A 329 5.86 7.73 8.30
CA VAL A 329 4.80 6.73 8.16
C VAL A 329 4.62 5.92 9.43
N GLY A 330 5.70 5.36 9.97
CA GLY A 330 5.62 4.49 11.14
C GLY A 330 5.08 5.20 12.38
N GLN A 331 5.51 6.45 12.66
CA GLN A 331 5.00 7.21 13.79
C GLN A 331 3.54 7.63 13.62
N THR A 332 3.13 7.92 12.39
CA THR A 332 1.72 8.18 12.05
C THR A 332 0.86 6.95 12.37
N LEU A 333 1.30 5.77 11.99
CA LEU A 333 0.58 4.53 12.28
C LEU A 333 0.57 4.17 13.78
N VAL A 334 1.66 4.45 14.52
CA VAL A 334 1.63 4.35 15.99
C VAL A 334 0.52 5.23 16.56
N GLN A 335 0.41 6.49 16.12
CA GLN A 335 -0.63 7.40 16.57
C GLN A 335 -2.02 6.87 16.26
N VAL A 336 -2.25 6.32 15.06
CA VAL A 336 -3.52 5.71 14.66
C VAL A 336 -3.84 4.53 15.58
N ILE A 337 -2.92 3.57 15.74
CA ILE A 337 -3.12 2.33 16.50
C ILE A 337 -3.41 2.62 17.97
N TYR A 338 -2.63 3.50 18.59
CA TYR A 338 -2.76 3.79 20.03
C TYR A 338 -3.95 4.72 20.37
N LYS A 339 -4.58 5.32 19.36
CA LYS A 339 -5.84 6.06 19.51
C LYS A 339 -7.08 5.22 19.24
N GLU A 340 -6.94 3.98 18.73
CA GLU A 340 -8.06 3.08 18.52
C GLU A 340 -8.69 2.66 19.86
N LYS A 341 -10.05 2.75 19.89
CA LYS A 341 -10.87 2.42 21.07
C LYS A 341 -11.65 1.13 20.86
#